data_22eb8f7771bb59ff15f07da0c362a07e
#
_entry.id   22eb8f7771bb59ff15f07da0c362a07e
#
_cell.length_a   1.000
_cell.length_b   1.000
_cell.length_c   1.000
_cell.angle_alpha   90.00
_cell.angle_beta   90.00
_cell.angle_gamma   90.00
#
_symmetry.space_group_name_H-M   'P 1'
#
loop_
_entity.id
_entity.type
_entity.pdbx_description
1 polymer ?
#
loop_
_entity_poly.entity_id
_entity_poly.type
_entity_poly.pdbx_seq_one_letter_code
_entity_poly.pdbx_strand_id
1 'polypeptide(L)'
;SSKKPQKPATKTVTAGRKASLTGPVVNVPVWRASTHLYENVAELEAGKGRNEDGRFFYGRRGSPTQWSLADALTEMEPGAHGTMLYPSGVAAIACSLLSVLKAGDILLMTDNAYDPSRSLADGFLKRFGVQTRYFDPRTTDYDALFCDRTRAILLESPGSLTFEMQDIP
;
A
#
# COMPACT_ATOMS: atom_id res chain seq x y z
N SER A 1 18.19 -24.31 -10.14
CA SER A 1 18.32 -23.54 -11.37
C SER A 1 17.86 -22.12 -11.11
N SER A 2 18.78 -21.15 -11.16
CA SER A 2 18.44 -19.72 -11.04
C SER A 2 17.58 -19.32 -12.24
N LYS A 3 16.30 -19.01 -11.99
CA LYS A 3 15.42 -18.45 -13.04
C LYS A 3 16.01 -17.12 -13.48
N LYS A 4 16.23 -16.94 -14.80
CA LYS A 4 16.63 -15.64 -15.36
C LYS A 4 15.62 -14.55 -14.95
N PRO A 5 16.08 -13.31 -14.67
CA PRO A 5 15.18 -12.21 -14.35
C PRO A 5 14.19 -12.00 -15.51
N GLN A 6 12.91 -11.95 -15.18
CA GLN A 6 11.84 -11.74 -16.16
C GLN A 6 11.78 -10.26 -16.57
N LYS A 7 11.47 -10.01 -17.86
CA LYS A 7 11.20 -8.67 -18.36
C LYS A 7 9.91 -8.10 -17.72
N PRO A 8 9.79 -6.77 -17.55
CA PRO A 8 8.58 -6.13 -16.98
C PRO A 8 7.28 -6.61 -17.64
N ALA A 9 7.22 -6.64 -18.96
CA ALA A 9 6.05 -7.13 -19.71
C ALA A 9 5.69 -8.60 -19.42
N THR A 10 6.67 -9.44 -19.09
CA THR A 10 6.41 -10.83 -18.67
C THR A 10 5.88 -10.87 -17.24
N LYS A 11 6.41 -10.02 -16.35
CA LYS A 11 5.93 -9.91 -14.97
C LYS A 11 4.46 -9.51 -14.91
N THR A 12 4.02 -8.53 -15.70
CA THR A 12 2.61 -8.11 -15.72
C THR A 12 1.63 -9.23 -16.09
N VAL A 13 2.10 -10.24 -16.84
CA VAL A 13 1.28 -11.39 -17.22
C VAL A 13 1.34 -12.52 -16.19
N THR A 14 2.47 -12.71 -15.52
CA THR A 14 2.74 -13.90 -14.70
C THR A 14 2.78 -13.66 -13.20
N ALA A 15 2.92 -12.39 -12.75
CA ALA A 15 3.01 -12.02 -11.34
C ALA A 15 1.81 -12.50 -10.53
N GLY A 16 2.03 -12.88 -9.28
CA GLY A 16 1.00 -13.36 -8.37
C GLY A 16 0.44 -14.76 -8.67
N ARG A 17 0.85 -15.40 -9.76
CA ARG A 17 0.40 -16.76 -10.14
C ARG A 17 1.28 -17.83 -9.47
N LYS A 18 1.04 -18.07 -8.20
CA LYS A 18 1.73 -19.14 -7.45
C LYS A 18 0.87 -20.38 -7.43
N ALA A 19 1.44 -21.54 -7.76
CA ALA A 19 0.71 -22.82 -7.77
C ALA A 19 0.06 -23.14 -6.42
N SER A 20 0.65 -22.69 -5.30
CA SER A 20 0.06 -22.80 -3.95
C SER A 20 -1.23 -22.00 -3.78
N LEU A 21 -1.46 -20.97 -4.60
CA LEU A 21 -2.65 -20.12 -4.57
C LEU A 21 -3.65 -20.49 -5.68
N THR A 22 -3.15 -20.87 -6.85
CA THR A 22 -4.00 -21.18 -8.03
C THR A 22 -4.46 -22.63 -8.06
N GLY A 23 -3.70 -23.56 -7.44
CA GLY A 23 -3.88 -24.98 -7.70
C GLY A 23 -3.54 -25.31 -9.17
N PRO A 24 -4.27 -26.22 -9.82
CA PRO A 24 -3.97 -26.69 -11.19
C PRO A 24 -4.54 -25.77 -12.29
N VAL A 25 -4.98 -24.53 -11.96
CA VAL A 25 -5.57 -23.59 -12.92
C VAL A 25 -4.69 -22.36 -13.11
N VAL A 26 -4.87 -21.66 -14.25
CA VAL A 26 -4.01 -20.51 -14.59
C VAL A 26 -4.27 -19.30 -13.70
N ASN A 27 -5.52 -19.00 -13.43
CA ASN A 27 -5.91 -17.84 -12.62
C ASN A 27 -6.35 -18.28 -11.23
N VAL A 28 -6.10 -17.42 -10.24
CA VAL A 28 -6.58 -17.66 -8.88
C VAL A 28 -8.10 -17.64 -8.85
N PRO A 29 -8.77 -18.66 -8.32
CA PRO A 29 -10.21 -18.65 -8.13
C PRO A 29 -10.67 -17.52 -7.19
N VAL A 30 -11.92 -17.10 -7.32
CA VAL A 30 -12.52 -16.15 -6.39
C VAL A 30 -12.91 -16.88 -5.10
N TRP A 31 -12.19 -16.59 -4.02
CA TRP A 31 -12.48 -17.12 -2.70
C TRP A 31 -13.46 -16.20 -1.96
N ARG A 32 -14.64 -16.73 -1.66
CA ARG A 32 -15.68 -16.04 -0.87
C ARG A 32 -15.86 -16.78 0.44
N ALA A 33 -14.99 -16.49 1.41
CA ALA A 33 -14.98 -17.14 2.70
C ALA A 33 -14.65 -16.15 3.81
N SER A 34 -15.26 -16.33 4.97
CA SER A 34 -14.95 -15.59 6.19
C SER A 34 -14.30 -16.51 7.21
N THR A 35 -15.06 -17.52 7.68
CA THR A 35 -14.58 -18.50 8.66
C THR A 35 -13.88 -19.65 7.94
N HIS A 36 -12.72 -20.04 8.46
CA HIS A 36 -11.99 -21.22 8.03
C HIS A 36 -12.17 -22.34 9.04
N LEU A 37 -12.23 -23.56 8.55
CA LEU A 37 -12.35 -24.75 9.39
C LEU A 37 -10.95 -25.32 9.66
N TYR A 38 -10.77 -25.83 10.86
CA TYR A 38 -9.55 -26.48 11.34
C TYR A 38 -9.89 -27.88 11.81
N GLU A 39 -8.99 -28.83 11.61
CA GLU A 39 -9.19 -30.19 12.07
C GLU A 39 -9.14 -30.31 13.60
N ASN A 40 -8.35 -29.45 14.24
CA ASN A 40 -8.18 -29.46 15.69
C ASN A 40 -7.71 -28.10 16.24
N VAL A 41 -7.72 -27.97 17.57
CA VAL A 41 -7.33 -26.74 18.26
C VAL A 41 -5.84 -26.42 18.06
N ALA A 42 -4.97 -27.41 17.97
CA ALA A 42 -3.54 -27.19 17.76
C ALA A 42 -3.26 -26.55 16.39
N GLU A 43 -3.99 -26.94 15.34
CA GLU A 43 -3.92 -26.32 14.03
C GLU A 43 -4.39 -24.85 14.06
N LEU A 44 -5.52 -24.59 14.76
CA LEU A 44 -6.00 -23.21 14.96
C LEU A 44 -4.95 -22.35 15.67
N GLU A 45 -4.37 -22.84 16.76
CA GLU A 45 -3.36 -22.10 17.53
C GLU A 45 -2.09 -21.86 16.70
N ALA A 46 -1.65 -22.82 15.91
CA ALA A 46 -0.52 -22.68 14.99
C ALA A 46 -0.76 -21.64 13.88
N GLY A 47 -2.02 -21.40 13.51
CA GLY A 47 -2.42 -20.40 12.50
C GLY A 47 -2.48 -18.97 13.03
N LYS A 48 -2.58 -18.76 14.35
CA LYS A 48 -2.65 -17.43 14.94
C LYS A 48 -1.40 -16.61 14.64
N GLY A 49 -1.58 -15.44 14.03
CA GLY A 49 -0.50 -14.49 13.73
C GLY A 49 0.31 -14.76 12.46
N ARG A 50 0.02 -15.81 11.70
CA ARG A 50 0.79 -16.19 10.50
C ARG A 50 0.04 -15.89 9.18
N ASN A 51 -0.33 -14.64 8.95
CA ASN A 51 -0.97 -14.26 7.68
C ASN A 51 -0.01 -14.09 6.52
N GLU A 52 1.20 -13.67 6.83
CA GLU A 52 2.23 -13.32 5.87
C GLU A 52 2.65 -14.52 5.02
N ASP A 53 2.42 -15.73 5.53
CA ASP A 53 2.75 -16.99 4.83
C ASP A 53 1.69 -17.44 3.82
N GLY A 54 0.63 -16.66 3.57
CA GLY A 54 -0.48 -17.06 2.69
C GLY A 54 -1.27 -18.24 3.22
N ARG A 55 -1.40 -18.37 4.54
CA ARG A 55 -2.17 -19.41 5.20
C ARG A 55 -3.56 -18.93 5.53
N PHE A 56 -4.53 -19.79 5.33
CA PHE A 56 -5.89 -19.55 5.77
C PHE A 56 -5.96 -19.49 7.29
N PHE A 57 -6.49 -18.40 7.81
CA PHE A 57 -6.81 -18.27 9.22
C PHE A 57 -8.22 -17.73 9.40
N TYR A 58 -8.52 -16.58 8.83
CA TYR A 58 -9.82 -15.93 8.87
C TYR A 58 -9.96 -14.97 7.68
N GLY A 59 -11.11 -14.97 7.02
CA GLY A 59 -11.31 -14.24 5.76
C GLY A 59 -10.99 -12.73 5.81
N ARG A 60 -11.14 -12.08 6.98
CA ARG A 60 -10.73 -10.68 7.17
C ARG A 60 -9.23 -10.47 6.92
N ARG A 61 -8.43 -11.51 7.10
CA ARG A 61 -6.99 -11.48 6.86
C ARG A 61 -6.62 -11.81 5.41
N GLY A 62 -7.61 -11.93 4.53
CA GLY A 62 -7.43 -12.21 3.13
C GLY A 62 -7.57 -13.68 2.76
N SER A 63 -7.45 -13.93 1.49
CA SER A 63 -7.55 -15.23 0.84
C SER A 63 -6.64 -15.23 -0.38
N PRO A 64 -6.44 -16.36 -1.06
CA PRO A 64 -5.63 -16.41 -2.29
C PRO A 64 -6.00 -15.35 -3.33
N THR A 65 -7.26 -14.93 -3.42
CA THR A 65 -7.68 -13.87 -4.33
C THR A 65 -6.97 -12.55 -4.04
N GLN A 66 -6.96 -12.10 -2.78
CA GLN A 66 -6.28 -10.87 -2.37
C GLN A 66 -4.76 -11.05 -2.36
N TRP A 67 -4.26 -12.17 -1.84
CA TRP A 67 -2.82 -12.43 -1.74
C TRP A 67 -2.15 -12.46 -3.10
N SER A 68 -2.80 -13.07 -4.11
CA SER A 68 -2.30 -13.08 -5.48
C SER A 68 -2.15 -11.68 -6.06
N LEU A 69 -3.13 -10.79 -5.83
CA LEU A 69 -3.04 -9.40 -6.27
C LEU A 69 -1.93 -8.64 -5.51
N ALA A 70 -1.87 -8.79 -4.20
CA ALA A 70 -0.83 -8.15 -3.39
C ALA A 70 0.58 -8.60 -3.82
N ASP A 71 0.76 -9.91 -4.03
CA ASP A 71 2.02 -10.46 -4.53
C ASP A 71 2.38 -9.90 -5.91
N ALA A 72 1.40 -9.82 -6.82
CA ALA A 72 1.62 -9.29 -8.17
C ALA A 72 2.09 -7.82 -8.13
N LEU A 73 1.45 -6.99 -7.31
CA LEU A 73 1.83 -5.59 -7.15
C LEU A 73 3.23 -5.47 -6.51
N THR A 74 3.52 -6.28 -5.50
CA THR A 74 4.84 -6.32 -4.85
C THR A 74 5.94 -6.73 -5.85
N GLU A 75 5.68 -7.74 -6.72
CA GLU A 75 6.65 -8.18 -7.72
C GLU A 75 6.91 -7.12 -8.82
N MET A 76 5.94 -6.24 -9.08
CA MET A 76 6.08 -5.18 -10.10
C MET A 76 6.80 -3.93 -9.56
N GLU A 77 6.78 -3.70 -8.25
CA GLU A 77 7.43 -2.54 -7.65
C GLU A 77 8.84 -2.88 -7.16
N PRO A 78 9.90 -2.29 -7.78
CA PRO A 78 11.28 -2.57 -7.38
C PRO A 78 11.55 -2.20 -5.90
N GLY A 79 12.09 -3.15 -5.13
CA GLY A 79 12.42 -2.94 -3.73
C GLY A 79 11.24 -3.04 -2.75
N ALA A 80 10.01 -3.27 -3.23
CA ALA A 80 8.87 -3.49 -2.35
C ALA A 80 8.99 -4.80 -1.56
N HIS A 81 8.68 -4.75 -0.27
CA HIS A 81 8.64 -5.92 0.61
C HIS A 81 7.25 -6.53 0.74
N GLY A 82 6.21 -5.79 0.40
CA GLY A 82 4.83 -6.24 0.45
C GLY A 82 3.85 -5.16 0.03
N THR A 83 2.60 -5.56 -0.23
CA THR A 83 1.52 -4.67 -0.65
C THR A 83 0.33 -4.84 0.29
N MET A 84 -0.19 -3.73 0.78
CA MET A 84 -1.45 -3.67 1.53
C MET A 84 -2.56 -3.18 0.60
N LEU A 85 -3.67 -3.91 0.56
CA LEU A 85 -4.83 -3.58 -0.26
C LEU A 85 -5.88 -2.82 0.55
N TYR A 86 -6.42 -1.74 -0.03
CA TYR A 86 -7.46 -0.91 0.56
C TYR A 86 -8.63 -0.74 -0.42
N PRO A 87 -9.85 -0.45 0.08
CA PRO A 87 -11.05 -0.35 -0.78
C PRO A 87 -11.07 0.90 -1.66
N SER A 88 -10.19 1.87 -1.42
CA SER A 88 -10.05 3.08 -2.25
C SER A 88 -8.66 3.70 -2.09
N GLY A 89 -8.27 4.56 -3.06
CA GLY A 89 -7.01 5.32 -2.98
C GLY A 89 -6.94 6.22 -1.74
N VAL A 90 -8.01 6.92 -1.41
CA VAL A 90 -8.06 7.76 -0.19
C VAL A 90 -7.90 6.92 1.08
N ALA A 91 -8.49 5.72 1.13
CA ALA A 91 -8.29 4.81 2.26
C ALA A 91 -6.83 4.35 2.38
N ALA A 92 -6.17 4.07 1.25
CA ALA A 92 -4.75 3.74 1.22
C ALA A 92 -3.89 4.91 1.73
N ILE A 93 -4.13 6.12 1.23
CA ILE A 93 -3.42 7.34 1.67
C ILE A 93 -3.64 7.57 3.17
N ALA A 94 -4.90 7.50 3.63
CA ALA A 94 -5.24 7.72 5.05
C ALA A 94 -4.51 6.73 5.96
N CYS A 95 -4.55 5.43 5.64
CA CYS A 95 -3.89 4.41 6.44
C CYS A 95 -2.36 4.53 6.41
N SER A 96 -1.78 4.88 5.26
CA SER A 96 -0.34 5.11 5.14
C SER A 96 0.10 6.29 6.02
N LEU A 97 -0.60 7.43 5.94
CA LEU A 97 -0.28 8.60 6.75
C LEU A 97 -0.49 8.34 8.25
N LEU A 98 -1.59 7.69 8.64
CA LEU A 98 -1.86 7.34 10.04
C LEU A 98 -0.86 6.34 10.62
N SER A 99 -0.18 5.55 9.80
CA SER A 99 0.84 4.61 10.27
C SER A 99 2.11 5.30 10.75
N VAL A 100 2.38 6.54 10.30
CA VAL A 100 3.63 7.27 10.57
C VAL A 100 3.41 8.59 11.30
N LEU A 101 2.21 9.18 11.25
CA LEU A 101 1.90 10.47 11.85
C LEU A 101 1.24 10.33 13.22
N LYS A 102 1.57 11.25 14.11
CA LYS A 102 0.93 11.45 15.42
C LYS A 102 0.64 12.94 15.67
N ALA A 103 -0.10 13.25 16.72
CA ALA A 103 -0.36 14.62 17.14
C ALA A 103 0.94 15.40 17.34
N GLY A 104 1.02 16.61 16.81
CA GLY A 104 2.17 17.49 16.80
C GLY A 104 3.11 17.35 15.61
N ASP A 105 2.96 16.31 14.80
CA ASP A 105 3.78 16.11 13.61
C ASP A 105 3.36 17.04 12.45
N ILE A 106 4.27 17.22 11.51
CA ILE A 106 4.04 17.94 10.26
C ILE A 106 4.05 16.95 9.08
N LEU A 107 2.99 17.04 8.27
CA LEU A 107 2.90 16.47 6.94
C LEU A 107 3.25 17.55 5.92
N LEU A 108 4.24 17.30 5.08
CA LEU A 108 4.46 18.08 3.86
C LEU A 108 3.60 17.50 2.74
N MET A 109 2.92 18.34 1.97
CA MET A 109 2.08 17.91 0.86
C MET A 109 2.25 18.84 -0.31
N THR A 110 2.38 18.29 -1.52
CA THR A 110 2.42 19.12 -2.72
C THR A 110 1.12 19.89 -2.92
N ASP A 111 1.21 21.14 -3.36
CA ASP A 111 0.04 22.01 -3.50
C ASP A 111 -0.91 21.58 -4.62
N ASN A 112 -0.43 20.78 -5.57
CA ASN A 112 -1.21 20.16 -6.64
C ASN A 112 -1.78 18.78 -6.29
N ALA A 113 -1.77 18.36 -5.01
CA ALA A 113 -2.31 17.09 -4.58
C ALA A 113 -3.84 17.01 -4.79
N TYR A 114 -4.33 15.80 -5.07
CA TYR A 114 -5.74 15.49 -5.29
C TYR A 114 -6.62 15.98 -4.14
N ASP A 115 -7.72 16.65 -4.49
CA ASP A 115 -8.61 17.33 -3.52
C ASP A 115 -9.06 16.44 -2.34
N PRO A 116 -9.47 15.18 -2.50
CA PRO A 116 -9.77 14.31 -1.37
C PRO A 116 -8.59 14.06 -0.43
N SER A 117 -7.34 14.06 -0.92
CA SER A 117 -6.15 13.96 -0.08
C SER A 117 -5.93 15.23 0.74
N ARG A 118 -6.16 16.39 0.13
CA ARG A 118 -6.13 17.69 0.80
C ARG A 118 -7.24 17.77 1.87
N SER A 119 -8.46 17.38 1.52
CA SER A 119 -9.59 17.33 2.45
C SER A 119 -9.35 16.39 3.63
N LEU A 120 -8.70 15.25 3.42
CA LEU A 120 -8.26 14.36 4.49
C LEU A 120 -7.27 15.06 5.42
N ALA A 121 -6.27 15.77 4.86
CA ALA A 121 -5.24 16.46 5.62
C ALA A 121 -5.80 17.64 6.42
N ASP A 122 -6.54 18.55 5.76
CA ASP A 122 -7.06 19.78 6.36
C ASP A 122 -8.27 19.55 7.28
N GLY A 123 -8.98 18.44 7.08
CA GLY A 123 -10.11 18.04 7.89
C GLY A 123 -9.76 17.03 8.97
N PHE A 124 -9.60 15.78 8.56
CA PHE A 124 -9.43 14.65 9.48
C PHE A 124 -8.12 14.71 10.25
N LEU A 125 -6.97 14.77 9.56
CA LEU A 125 -5.66 14.76 10.23
C LEU A 125 -5.45 16.00 11.11
N LYS A 126 -5.93 17.16 10.67
CA LYS A 126 -5.88 18.39 11.46
C LYS A 126 -6.61 18.24 12.81
N ARG A 127 -7.78 17.58 12.84
CA ARG A 127 -8.51 17.32 14.09
C ARG A 127 -7.75 16.41 15.05
N PHE A 128 -6.84 15.57 14.55
CA PHE A 128 -5.96 14.72 15.35
C PHE A 128 -4.60 15.37 15.64
N GLY A 129 -4.49 16.70 15.43
CA GLY A 129 -3.32 17.47 15.80
C GLY A 129 -2.13 17.39 14.83
N VAL A 130 -2.33 16.88 13.62
CA VAL A 130 -1.33 16.93 12.55
C VAL A 130 -1.43 18.28 11.84
N GLN A 131 -0.29 18.92 11.60
CA GLN A 131 -0.20 20.13 10.80
C GLN A 131 0.21 19.79 9.38
N THR A 132 -0.58 20.20 8.37
CA THR A 132 -0.18 20.10 6.97
C THR A 132 0.47 21.39 6.51
N ARG A 133 1.59 21.28 5.80
CA ARG A 133 2.26 22.36 5.10
C ARG A 133 2.32 22.02 3.62
N TYR A 134 1.74 22.90 2.81
CA TYR A 134 1.76 22.76 1.36
C TYR A 134 3.02 23.41 0.78
N PHE A 135 3.52 22.85 -0.32
CA PHE A 135 4.67 23.39 -1.04
C PHE A 135 4.47 23.27 -2.55
N ASP A 136 5.17 24.16 -3.30
CA ASP A 136 5.12 24.21 -4.76
C ASP A 136 5.68 22.90 -5.35
N PRO A 137 4.93 22.19 -6.22
CA PRO A 137 5.40 20.96 -6.86
C PRO A 137 6.68 21.14 -7.71
N ARG A 138 7.05 22.37 -8.06
CA ARG A 138 8.29 22.70 -8.79
C ARG A 138 9.49 22.91 -7.87
N THR A 139 9.32 22.73 -6.56
CA THR A 139 10.41 22.82 -5.59
C THR A 139 11.47 21.76 -5.89
N THR A 140 12.72 22.18 -5.93
CA THR A 140 13.90 21.30 -6.08
C THR A 140 14.73 21.21 -4.80
N ASP A 141 14.56 22.15 -3.88
CA ASP A 141 15.21 22.16 -2.57
C ASP A 141 14.25 21.60 -1.51
N TYR A 142 14.23 20.29 -1.40
CA TYR A 142 13.39 19.61 -0.42
C TYR A 142 13.94 19.76 1.02
N ASP A 143 15.25 19.90 1.18
CA ASP A 143 15.86 20.02 2.51
C ASP A 143 15.36 21.27 3.25
N ALA A 144 15.12 22.36 2.54
CA ALA A 144 14.58 23.59 3.12
C ALA A 144 13.14 23.46 3.64
N LEU A 145 12.40 22.41 3.22
CA LEU A 145 11.02 22.16 3.66
C LEU A 145 10.97 21.44 5.00
N PHE A 146 12.02 20.69 5.35
CA PHE A 146 12.02 19.82 6.53
C PHE A 146 12.31 20.61 7.81
N CYS A 147 11.73 20.14 8.91
CA CYS A 147 12.05 20.55 10.27
C CYS A 147 11.92 19.35 11.21
N ASP A 148 12.31 19.51 12.47
CA ASP A 148 12.32 18.42 13.48
C ASP A 148 10.98 17.70 13.65
N ARG A 149 9.87 18.38 13.34
CA ARG A 149 8.52 17.82 13.42
C ARG A 149 8.01 17.20 12.12
N THR A 150 8.74 17.33 11.02
CA THR A 150 8.35 16.72 9.75
C THR A 150 8.50 15.21 9.83
N ARG A 151 7.42 14.47 9.56
CA ARG A 151 7.39 12.99 9.62
C ARG A 151 7.05 12.32 8.31
N ALA A 152 6.34 13.02 7.43
CA ALA A 152 5.97 12.50 6.13
C ALA A 152 5.95 13.60 5.10
N ILE A 153 6.21 13.23 3.85
CA ILE A 153 5.98 14.04 2.67
C ILE A 153 5.07 13.24 1.73
N LEU A 154 3.99 13.85 1.28
CA LEU A 154 3.11 13.30 0.25
C LEU A 154 3.35 14.03 -1.06
N LEU A 155 3.83 13.29 -2.04
CA LEU A 155 4.10 13.75 -3.39
C LEU A 155 3.02 13.21 -4.32
N GLU A 156 2.61 14.00 -5.31
CA GLU A 156 1.72 13.56 -6.39
C GLU A 156 2.25 14.09 -7.72
N SER A 157 2.75 13.16 -8.53
CA SER A 157 3.36 13.48 -9.83
C SER A 157 2.95 12.44 -10.87
N PRO A 158 2.26 12.82 -11.97
CA PRO A 158 1.77 14.18 -12.26
C PRO A 158 0.73 14.68 -11.25
N GLY A 159 0.69 15.98 -11.03
CA GLY A 159 -0.26 16.62 -10.13
C GLY A 159 -1.71 16.54 -10.61
N SER A 160 -2.64 16.61 -9.67
CA SER A 160 -4.08 16.62 -9.96
C SER A 160 -4.47 17.88 -10.73
N LEU A 161 -5.26 17.73 -11.78
CA LEU A 161 -5.81 18.76 -12.66
C LEU A 161 -4.76 19.52 -13.52
N THR A 162 -3.66 19.90 -12.96
CA THR A 162 -2.64 20.76 -13.57
C THR A 162 -1.49 20.00 -14.21
N PHE A 163 -1.31 18.73 -13.85
CA PHE A 163 -0.37 17.78 -14.42
C PHE A 163 1.12 18.18 -14.36
N GLU A 164 1.50 19.05 -13.42
CA GLU A 164 2.92 19.31 -13.20
C GLU A 164 3.63 18.01 -12.80
N MET A 165 4.79 17.83 -13.42
CA MET A 165 5.72 16.76 -13.06
C MET A 165 6.72 17.29 -12.03
N GLN A 166 6.94 16.50 -10.99
CA GLN A 166 7.94 16.80 -9.97
C GLN A 166 9.28 16.12 -10.33
N ASP A 167 10.37 16.80 -10.05
CA ASP A 167 11.71 16.24 -10.09
C ASP A 167 11.96 15.53 -8.73
N ILE A 168 11.59 14.26 -8.68
CA ILE A 168 11.74 13.43 -7.48
C ILE A 168 13.05 12.67 -7.60
N PRO A 169 13.97 12.78 -6.60
CA PRO A 169 15.27 12.12 -6.60
C PRO A 169 15.17 10.59 -6.69
#